data_9c80d6a15496158a462b7e0cb09b70f9
#
_entry.id   9c80d6a15496158a462b7e0cb09b70f9
#
_cell.length_a   1.000
_cell.length_b   1.000
_cell.length_c   1.000
_cell.angle_alpha   90.00
_cell.angle_beta   90.00
_cell.angle_gamma   90.00
#
_symmetry.space_group_name_H-M   'P 1'
#
loop_
_entity.id
_entity.type
_entity.pdbx_description
1 polymer ?
#
loop_
_entity_poly.entity_id
_entity_poly.type
_entity_poly.pdbx_seq_one_letter_code
_entity_poly.pdbx_strand_id
1 'polypeptide(L)'
;MRRFCLTLTFLSAFLSFSIAQKQYQLKSPNGKLELSIEADDQICYSLRHENTAIIVSSPISMSLSNNKILGVKSKVKNIRRRVIDENITTAIYKRSEIRNRCNELSLTFRDGFQLEFRAYDEGVAYRFVVTENKPFNVIAEEATFNFDDDYMVYIPYVRGGKNKKVEDQFFNSFENIYTHVNLSEM
;
A
#
# COMPACT_ATOMS: atom_id res chain seq x y z
N MET A 1 34.59 -43.39 50.31
CA MET A 1 33.19 -43.02 49.92
C MET A 1 33.20 -41.71 49.15
N ARG A 2 33.15 -41.77 47.83
CA ARG A 2 33.08 -40.59 46.93
C ARG A 2 31.62 -40.42 46.53
N ARG A 3 31.00 -39.29 46.95
CA ARG A 3 29.66 -38.89 46.57
C ARG A 3 29.73 -38.19 45.23
N PHE A 4 29.16 -38.77 44.18
CA PHE A 4 28.93 -38.17 42.86
C PHE A 4 27.67 -37.32 42.97
N CYS A 5 27.79 -35.98 42.86
CA CYS A 5 26.64 -35.07 42.65
C CYS A 5 26.37 -35.00 41.17
N LEU A 6 25.23 -35.56 40.73
CA LEU A 6 24.72 -35.44 39.37
C LEU A 6 23.90 -34.14 39.27
N THR A 7 24.43 -33.07 38.68
CA THR A 7 23.70 -31.86 38.37
C THR A 7 22.97 -32.04 37.05
N LEU A 8 21.66 -32.19 37.10
CA LEU A 8 20.75 -32.29 35.96
C LEU A 8 20.47 -30.87 35.47
N THR A 9 21.14 -30.42 34.42
CA THR A 9 20.89 -29.13 33.73
C THR A 9 19.65 -29.29 32.84
N PHE A 10 18.54 -28.69 33.24
CA PHE A 10 17.31 -28.61 32.47
C PHE A 10 17.49 -27.50 31.38
N LEU A 11 17.82 -27.93 30.16
CA LEU A 11 17.87 -27.04 28.99
C LEU A 11 16.44 -26.80 28.50
N SER A 12 15.81 -25.74 28.97
CA SER A 12 14.48 -25.32 28.46
C SER A 12 14.65 -24.71 27.07
N ALA A 13 14.35 -25.48 26.03
CA ALA A 13 14.24 -24.98 24.65
C ALA A 13 12.99 -24.08 24.57
N PHE A 14 13.19 -22.76 24.57
CA PHE A 14 12.17 -21.80 24.19
C PHE A 14 11.89 -21.96 22.68
N LEU A 15 10.83 -22.72 22.35
CA LEU A 15 10.26 -22.72 21.01
C LEU A 15 9.58 -21.35 20.76
N SER A 16 10.34 -20.42 20.18
CA SER A 16 9.78 -19.18 19.67
C SER A 16 8.90 -19.52 18.46
N PHE A 17 7.58 -19.53 18.65
CA PHE A 17 6.62 -19.57 17.55
C PHE A 17 6.73 -18.23 16.82
N SER A 18 7.56 -18.17 15.79
CA SER A 18 7.52 -17.08 14.82
C SER A 18 6.25 -17.23 14.00
N ILE A 19 5.24 -16.41 14.28
CA ILE A 19 4.08 -16.30 13.40
C ILE A 19 4.62 -15.66 12.11
N ALA A 20 4.78 -16.45 11.07
CA ALA A 20 5.22 -15.98 9.77
C ALA A 20 4.15 -15.01 9.23
N GLN A 21 4.44 -13.73 9.28
CA GLN A 21 3.64 -12.66 8.69
C GLN A 21 3.47 -12.94 7.19
N LYS A 22 2.23 -12.92 6.70
CA LYS A 22 1.95 -13.18 5.28
C LYS A 22 2.33 -11.98 4.45
N GLN A 23 3.52 -12.04 3.88
CA GLN A 23 4.08 -11.02 3.01
C GLN A 23 3.96 -11.44 1.54
N TYR A 24 3.55 -10.50 0.68
CA TYR A 24 3.45 -10.67 -0.76
C TYR A 24 4.35 -9.65 -1.45
N GLN A 25 5.07 -10.07 -2.47
CA GLN A 25 5.98 -9.22 -3.21
C GLN A 25 5.55 -9.11 -4.67
N LEU A 26 5.73 -7.91 -5.25
CA LEU A 26 5.49 -7.61 -6.65
C LEU A 26 6.64 -6.73 -7.15
N LYS A 27 7.28 -7.14 -8.26
CA LYS A 27 8.34 -6.35 -8.90
C LYS A 27 7.86 -5.73 -10.20
N SER A 28 8.42 -4.58 -10.55
CA SER A 28 8.26 -3.99 -11.87
C SER A 28 8.84 -4.90 -12.97
N PRO A 29 8.47 -4.72 -14.25
CA PRO A 29 9.02 -5.50 -15.35
C PRO A 29 10.55 -5.42 -15.48
N ASN A 30 11.15 -4.27 -15.17
CA ASN A 30 12.62 -4.08 -15.15
C ASN A 30 13.27 -4.54 -13.83
N GLY A 31 12.47 -4.96 -12.83
CA GLY A 31 12.93 -5.47 -11.54
C GLY A 31 13.45 -4.40 -10.56
N LYS A 32 13.42 -3.11 -10.91
CA LYS A 32 13.98 -2.03 -10.08
C LYS A 32 13.05 -1.59 -8.95
N LEU A 33 11.73 -1.59 -9.18
CA LEU A 33 10.74 -1.33 -8.15
C LEU A 33 10.30 -2.65 -7.51
N GLU A 34 10.28 -2.68 -6.19
CA GLU A 34 9.80 -3.81 -5.39
C GLU A 34 8.76 -3.32 -4.39
N LEU A 35 7.53 -3.77 -4.59
CA LEU A 35 6.40 -3.55 -3.71
C LEU A 35 6.24 -4.76 -2.79
N SER A 36 6.23 -4.53 -1.48
CA SER A 36 5.92 -5.54 -0.46
C SER A 36 4.57 -5.22 0.16
N ILE A 37 3.70 -6.20 0.27
CA ILE A 37 2.37 -6.08 0.86
C ILE A 37 2.29 -7.04 2.05
N GLU A 38 1.88 -6.54 3.19
CA GLU A 38 1.60 -7.29 4.41
C GLU A 38 0.08 -7.30 4.63
N ALA A 39 -0.50 -8.49 4.82
CA ALA A 39 -1.93 -8.66 5.02
C ALA A 39 -2.17 -9.46 6.30
N ASP A 40 -2.12 -8.78 7.41
CA ASP A 40 -2.35 -9.30 8.76
C ASP A 40 -3.53 -8.56 9.41
N ASP A 41 -3.35 -7.94 10.57
CA ASP A 41 -4.39 -7.17 11.24
C ASP A 41 -4.83 -5.94 10.43
N GLN A 42 -3.90 -5.34 9.70
CA GLN A 42 -4.13 -4.27 8.74
C GLN A 42 -3.32 -4.54 7.46
N ILE A 43 -3.86 -4.14 6.32
CA ILE A 43 -3.11 -4.22 5.07
C ILE A 43 -2.17 -3.03 5.00
N CYS A 44 -0.87 -3.32 4.95
CA CYS A 44 0.18 -2.34 4.77
C CYS A 44 0.97 -2.63 3.51
N TYR A 45 1.54 -1.60 2.91
CA TYR A 45 2.48 -1.74 1.79
C TYR A 45 3.75 -0.95 2.05
N SER A 46 4.82 -1.38 1.41
CA SER A 46 6.09 -0.66 1.35
C SER A 46 6.68 -0.75 -0.05
N LEU A 47 7.42 0.28 -0.47
CA LEU A 47 8.00 0.38 -1.81
C LEU A 47 9.49 0.65 -1.72
N ARG A 48 10.27 -0.08 -2.50
CA ARG A 48 11.72 0.12 -2.69
C ARG A 48 12.02 0.34 -4.15
N HIS A 49 12.99 1.22 -4.43
CA HIS A 49 13.64 1.33 -5.73
C HIS A 49 15.09 0.84 -5.58
N GLU A 50 15.42 -0.24 -6.26
CA GLU A 50 16.66 -0.99 -6.06
C GLU A 50 16.83 -1.35 -4.57
N ASN A 51 17.80 -0.76 -3.86
CA ASN A 51 17.99 -1.02 -2.43
C ASN A 51 17.52 0.11 -1.52
N THR A 52 16.97 1.21 -2.08
CA THR A 52 16.53 2.38 -1.33
C THR A 52 15.04 2.28 -1.01
N ALA A 53 14.66 2.47 0.25
CA ALA A 53 13.26 2.61 0.63
C ALA A 53 12.71 3.93 0.08
N ILE A 54 11.51 3.89 -0.54
CA ILE A 54 10.79 5.08 -0.99
C ILE A 54 9.58 5.30 -0.07
N ILE A 55 8.84 4.22 0.21
CA ILE A 55 7.69 4.22 1.11
C ILE A 55 7.94 3.10 2.11
N VAL A 56 7.90 3.44 3.39
CA VAL A 56 7.96 2.46 4.48
C VAL A 56 6.55 1.97 4.81
N SER A 57 6.38 1.06 5.77
CA SER A 57 5.08 0.44 6.06
C SER A 57 3.96 1.45 6.17
N SER A 58 3.04 1.44 5.21
CA SER A 58 1.96 2.41 5.02
C SER A 58 0.62 1.68 4.95
N PRO A 59 -0.29 1.95 5.90
CA PRO A 59 -1.58 1.30 5.93
C PRO A 59 -2.52 1.81 4.85
N ILE A 60 -3.38 0.89 4.35
CA ILE A 60 -4.48 1.19 3.43
C ILE A 60 -5.75 0.51 3.88
N SER A 61 -6.86 1.22 3.86
CA SER A 61 -8.18 0.68 4.17
C SER A 61 -9.29 1.49 3.51
N MET A 62 -10.51 0.93 3.47
CA MET A 62 -11.68 1.63 2.94
C MET A 62 -12.88 1.39 3.86
N SER A 63 -13.45 2.46 4.39
CA SER A 63 -14.62 2.44 5.27
C SER A 63 -15.91 2.58 4.47
N LEU A 64 -16.86 1.67 4.68
CA LEU A 64 -18.16 1.65 4.02
C LEU A 64 -19.28 2.09 4.98
N SER A 65 -20.38 2.58 4.43
CA SER A 65 -21.56 3.10 5.20
C SER A 65 -22.23 2.06 6.10
N ASN A 66 -22.00 0.77 5.88
CA ASN A 66 -22.51 -0.33 6.71
C ASN A 66 -21.56 -0.71 7.87
N ASN A 67 -20.65 0.17 8.27
CA ASN A 67 -19.63 -0.03 9.28
C ASN A 67 -18.58 -1.11 8.93
N LYS A 68 -18.53 -1.55 7.68
CA LYS A 68 -17.50 -2.48 7.21
C LYS A 68 -16.24 -1.70 6.84
N ILE A 69 -15.08 -2.19 7.29
CA ILE A 69 -13.79 -1.64 6.92
C ILE A 69 -13.02 -2.70 6.14
N LEU A 70 -12.80 -2.44 4.85
CA LEU A 70 -12.02 -3.30 3.99
C LEU A 70 -10.52 -3.05 4.27
N GLY A 71 -9.74 -4.10 4.41
CA GLY A 71 -8.32 -4.00 4.69
C GLY A 71 -7.91 -4.11 6.16
N VAL A 72 -8.90 -4.25 7.08
CA VAL A 72 -8.64 -4.47 8.51
C VAL A 72 -9.12 -5.88 8.89
N LYS A 73 -8.25 -6.68 9.52
CA LYS A 73 -8.46 -8.09 9.91
C LYS A 73 -8.95 -8.99 8.75
N SER A 74 -8.61 -8.60 7.53
CA SER A 74 -9.04 -9.27 6.30
C SER A 74 -8.13 -10.46 6.00
N LYS A 75 -8.72 -11.61 5.65
CA LYS A 75 -7.96 -12.83 5.35
C LYS A 75 -7.91 -13.10 3.86
N VAL A 76 -6.71 -13.20 3.32
CA VAL A 76 -6.50 -13.57 1.91
C VAL A 76 -7.04 -14.97 1.65
N LYS A 77 -7.90 -15.08 0.62
CA LYS A 77 -8.51 -16.32 0.12
C LYS A 77 -7.79 -16.86 -1.09
N ASN A 78 -7.43 -15.96 -2.02
CA ASN A 78 -6.78 -16.34 -3.28
C ASN A 78 -5.78 -15.28 -3.73
N ILE A 79 -4.79 -15.70 -4.50
CA ILE A 79 -3.72 -14.86 -5.04
C ILE A 79 -3.65 -15.12 -6.54
N ARG A 80 -3.64 -14.05 -7.35
CA ARG A 80 -3.42 -14.14 -8.80
C ARG A 80 -2.31 -13.18 -9.21
N ARG A 81 -1.42 -13.64 -10.07
CA ARG A 81 -0.36 -12.84 -10.69
C ARG A 81 -0.54 -12.84 -12.19
N ARG A 82 -0.32 -11.69 -12.81
CA ARG A 82 -0.33 -11.52 -14.26
C ARG A 82 0.81 -10.63 -14.71
N VAL A 83 1.29 -10.90 -15.92
CA VAL A 83 2.09 -9.94 -16.70
C VAL A 83 1.14 -9.30 -17.69
N ILE A 84 1.10 -7.99 -17.75
CA ILE A 84 0.29 -7.20 -18.69
C ILE A 84 1.27 -6.51 -19.62
N ASP A 85 1.05 -6.65 -20.92
CA ASP A 85 1.79 -5.92 -21.96
C ASP A 85 0.84 -5.74 -23.15
N GLU A 86 0.17 -4.60 -23.23
CA GLU A 86 -0.85 -4.28 -24.22
C GLU A 86 -0.78 -2.81 -24.63
N ASN A 87 -1.32 -2.47 -25.78
CA ASN A 87 -1.51 -1.08 -26.18
C ASN A 87 -2.97 -0.66 -25.91
N ILE A 88 -3.13 0.47 -25.22
CA ILE A 88 -4.41 1.09 -24.95
C ILE A 88 -4.59 2.25 -25.95
N THR A 89 -5.67 2.18 -26.74
CA THR A 89 -6.07 3.28 -27.62
C THR A 89 -6.84 4.33 -26.81
N THR A 90 -6.42 5.58 -26.92
CA THR A 90 -7.03 6.70 -26.18
C THR A 90 -7.67 7.69 -27.15
N ALA A 91 -8.92 8.10 -26.86
CA ALA A 91 -9.65 9.04 -27.72
C ALA A 91 -9.32 10.53 -27.45
N ILE A 92 -8.92 10.88 -26.22
CA ILE A 92 -8.82 12.27 -25.75
C ILE A 92 -7.49 12.54 -25.01
N TYR A 93 -6.41 11.92 -25.45
CA TYR A 93 -5.11 12.17 -24.86
C TYR A 93 -4.11 12.57 -25.93
N LYS A 94 -3.02 13.27 -25.56
CA LYS A 94 -1.99 13.75 -26.51
C LYS A 94 -1.27 12.65 -27.30
N ARG A 95 -1.44 11.36 -26.89
CA ARG A 95 -0.97 10.18 -27.61
C ARG A 95 -2.17 9.28 -27.88
N SER A 96 -2.32 8.83 -29.13
CA SER A 96 -3.40 7.92 -29.54
C SER A 96 -3.23 6.50 -28.97
N GLU A 97 -2.00 6.11 -28.67
CA GLU A 97 -1.68 4.80 -28.08
C GLU A 97 -0.76 4.98 -26.86
N ILE A 98 -1.06 4.21 -25.82
CA ILE A 98 -0.25 4.12 -24.59
C ILE A 98 0.05 2.67 -24.33
N ARG A 99 1.33 2.31 -24.23
CA ARG A 99 1.73 0.96 -23.81
C ARG A 99 1.46 0.78 -22.33
N ASN A 100 0.61 -0.18 -21.99
CA ASN A 100 0.32 -0.63 -20.64
C ASN A 100 1.15 -1.88 -20.35
N ARG A 101 2.35 -1.70 -19.77
CA ARG A 101 3.25 -2.79 -19.42
C ARG A 101 3.52 -2.79 -17.93
N CYS A 102 3.02 -3.80 -17.23
CA CYS A 102 3.20 -3.95 -15.79
C CYS A 102 3.09 -5.41 -15.33
N ASN A 103 3.56 -5.67 -14.12
CA ASN A 103 3.23 -6.87 -13.39
C ASN A 103 2.07 -6.56 -12.43
N GLU A 104 1.09 -7.47 -12.33
CA GLU A 104 -0.08 -7.33 -11.48
C GLU A 104 -0.15 -8.44 -10.44
N LEU A 105 -0.49 -8.07 -9.22
CA LEU A 105 -0.82 -8.96 -8.11
C LEU A 105 -2.23 -8.64 -7.63
N SER A 106 -3.14 -9.63 -7.70
CA SER A 106 -4.50 -9.53 -7.14
C SER A 106 -4.61 -10.40 -5.91
N LEU A 107 -4.97 -9.81 -4.78
CA LEU A 107 -5.29 -10.48 -3.53
C LEU A 107 -6.80 -10.48 -3.34
N THR A 108 -7.43 -11.65 -3.37
CA THR A 108 -8.86 -11.80 -3.07
C THR A 108 -9.04 -12.14 -1.60
N PHE A 109 -9.89 -11.38 -0.92
CA PHE A 109 -10.16 -11.55 0.50
C PHE A 109 -11.48 -12.29 0.75
N ARG A 110 -11.59 -12.94 1.91
CA ARG A 110 -12.82 -13.65 2.31
C ARG A 110 -14.01 -12.72 2.53
N ASP A 111 -13.73 -11.43 2.76
CA ASP A 111 -14.72 -10.40 3.07
C ASP A 111 -15.41 -9.82 1.81
N GLY A 112 -15.20 -10.43 0.64
CA GLY A 112 -15.89 -10.07 -0.60
C GLY A 112 -15.29 -8.88 -1.35
N PHE A 113 -14.00 -8.62 -1.19
CA PHE A 113 -13.28 -7.64 -1.99
C PHE A 113 -11.95 -8.19 -2.51
N GLN A 114 -11.33 -7.46 -3.42
CA GLN A 114 -9.98 -7.70 -3.91
C GLN A 114 -9.17 -6.41 -3.78
N LEU A 115 -7.86 -6.57 -3.60
CA LEU A 115 -6.86 -5.53 -3.84
C LEU A 115 -6.03 -5.94 -5.03
N GLU A 116 -5.99 -5.07 -6.03
CA GLU A 116 -5.15 -5.22 -7.20
C GLU A 116 -4.01 -4.23 -7.12
N PHE A 117 -2.79 -4.74 -7.17
CA PHE A 117 -1.56 -3.95 -7.22
C PHE A 117 -0.93 -4.10 -8.59
N ARG A 118 -0.45 -3.01 -9.16
CA ARG A 118 0.32 -2.99 -10.41
C ARG A 118 1.66 -2.32 -10.19
N ALA A 119 2.71 -2.96 -10.64
CA ALA A 119 4.06 -2.41 -10.65
C ALA A 119 4.47 -2.16 -12.11
N TYR A 120 4.66 -0.89 -12.44
CA TYR A 120 5.22 -0.37 -13.68
C TYR A 120 6.71 -0.08 -13.48
N ASP A 121 7.44 0.20 -14.53
CA ASP A 121 8.85 0.56 -14.44
C ASP A 121 9.07 1.94 -13.79
N GLU A 122 8.03 2.83 -13.86
CA GLU A 122 8.06 4.19 -13.32
C GLU A 122 7.30 4.37 -12.01
N GLY A 123 6.57 3.36 -11.53
CA GLY A 123 5.75 3.51 -10.31
C GLY A 123 4.85 2.32 -10.01
N VAL A 124 4.09 2.46 -8.93
CA VAL A 124 3.13 1.46 -8.49
C VAL A 124 1.74 2.07 -8.35
N ALA A 125 0.72 1.24 -8.50
CA ALA A 125 -0.67 1.62 -8.27
C ALA A 125 -1.41 0.50 -7.54
N TYR A 126 -2.45 0.85 -6.78
CA TYR A 126 -3.39 -0.12 -6.23
C TYR A 126 -4.83 0.34 -6.42
N ARG A 127 -5.77 -0.61 -6.32
CA ARG A 127 -7.19 -0.32 -6.24
C ARG A 127 -7.93 -1.37 -5.42
N PHE A 128 -8.98 -0.92 -4.74
CA PHE A 128 -9.99 -1.80 -4.17
C PHE A 128 -10.99 -2.20 -5.26
N VAL A 129 -11.35 -3.48 -5.32
CA VAL A 129 -12.38 -4.03 -6.21
C VAL A 129 -13.40 -4.75 -5.33
N VAL A 130 -14.59 -4.18 -5.22
CA VAL A 130 -15.69 -4.78 -4.45
C VAL A 130 -16.55 -5.61 -5.40
N THR A 131 -16.80 -6.86 -5.02
CA THR A 131 -17.52 -7.83 -5.86
C THR A 131 -18.97 -7.99 -5.45
N GLU A 132 -19.45 -7.20 -4.50
CA GLU A 132 -20.85 -7.21 -4.07
C GLU A 132 -21.77 -6.60 -5.15
N ASN A 133 -22.88 -7.28 -5.46
CA ASN A 133 -23.87 -6.82 -6.45
C ASN A 133 -24.85 -5.76 -5.90
N LYS A 134 -24.64 -5.29 -4.67
CA LYS A 134 -25.49 -4.27 -4.03
C LYS A 134 -24.77 -2.93 -4.01
N PRO A 135 -25.50 -1.82 -4.21
CA PRO A 135 -24.94 -0.49 -4.03
C PRO A 135 -24.38 -0.33 -2.60
N PHE A 136 -23.23 0.30 -2.48
CA PHE A 136 -22.61 0.67 -1.21
C PHE A 136 -22.06 2.09 -1.32
N ASN A 137 -21.96 2.76 -0.18
CA ASN A 137 -21.35 4.07 -0.11
C ASN A 137 -19.97 3.95 0.59
N VAL A 138 -18.96 4.57 -0.01
CA VAL A 138 -17.64 4.76 0.62
C VAL A 138 -17.74 6.00 1.50
N ILE A 139 -17.36 5.87 2.76
CA ILE A 139 -17.32 6.98 3.74
C ILE A 139 -15.95 7.62 3.74
N ALA A 140 -14.88 6.79 3.75
CA ALA A 140 -13.50 7.25 3.76
C ALA A 140 -12.57 6.18 3.18
N GLU A 141 -11.46 6.62 2.64
CA GLU A 141 -10.31 5.79 2.27
C GLU A 141 -9.11 6.25 3.11
N GLU A 142 -8.42 5.29 3.72
CA GLU A 142 -7.10 5.50 4.31
C GLU A 142 -6.08 5.15 3.22
N ALA A 143 -5.40 6.17 2.72
CA ALA A 143 -4.35 6.07 1.71
C ALA A 143 -3.08 6.73 2.27
N THR A 144 -2.38 6.01 3.14
CA THR A 144 -1.22 6.54 3.84
C THR A 144 0.05 6.37 3.01
N PHE A 145 0.93 7.35 3.10
CA PHE A 145 2.27 7.35 2.50
C PHE A 145 3.29 7.74 3.58
N ASN A 146 3.90 6.74 4.21
CA ASN A 146 4.94 6.95 5.20
C ASN A 146 6.31 6.95 4.51
N PHE A 147 7.12 7.93 4.84
CA PHE A 147 8.49 8.05 4.37
C PHE A 147 9.45 7.75 5.52
N ASP A 148 10.68 7.37 5.21
CA ASP A 148 11.70 7.03 6.20
C ASP A 148 12.47 8.27 6.74
N ASP A 149 12.25 9.46 6.13
CA ASP A 149 12.87 10.72 6.54
C ASP A 149 11.94 11.90 6.24
N ASP A 150 12.29 13.08 6.74
CA ASP A 150 11.57 14.33 6.54
C ASP A 150 12.04 15.03 5.26
N TYR A 151 11.55 14.57 4.13
CA TYR A 151 11.94 15.09 2.81
C TYR A 151 11.35 16.46 2.50
N MET A 152 12.11 17.25 1.74
CA MET A 152 11.64 18.49 1.12
C MET A 152 10.66 18.18 -0.01
N VAL A 153 9.50 18.82 -0.01
CA VAL A 153 8.42 18.62 -0.98
C VAL A 153 7.91 19.94 -1.54
N TYR A 154 7.31 19.87 -2.72
CA TYR A 154 6.64 21.00 -3.37
C TYR A 154 5.13 20.82 -3.28
N ILE A 155 4.45 21.71 -2.54
CA ILE A 155 3.01 21.62 -2.29
C ILE A 155 2.28 22.81 -2.91
N PRO A 156 1.22 22.55 -3.70
CA PRO A 156 0.32 23.59 -4.18
C PRO A 156 -0.77 23.86 -3.14
N TYR A 157 -0.47 24.66 -2.11
CA TYR A 157 -1.52 25.09 -1.17
C TYR A 157 -2.62 25.85 -1.89
N VAL A 158 -3.86 25.63 -1.48
CA VAL A 158 -4.97 26.42 -1.96
C VAL A 158 -4.93 27.85 -1.44
N ARG A 159 -5.68 28.76 -2.06
CA ARG A 159 -5.78 30.15 -1.64
C ARG A 159 -6.22 30.24 -0.17
N GLY A 160 -5.39 30.83 0.69
CA GLY A 160 -5.58 30.88 2.15
C GLY A 160 -4.67 29.95 2.94
N GLY A 161 -3.84 29.12 2.27
CA GLY A 161 -2.73 28.36 2.87
C GLY A 161 -3.17 27.35 3.93
N LYS A 162 -2.25 27.09 4.87
CA LYS A 162 -2.38 26.13 5.98
C LYS A 162 -3.58 26.36 6.92
N ASN A 163 -4.20 27.56 6.89
CA ASN A 163 -5.28 27.93 7.83
C ASN A 163 -6.67 27.53 7.34
N LYS A 164 -6.81 26.94 6.17
CA LYS A 164 -8.10 26.45 5.67
C LYS A 164 -8.36 25.03 6.15
N LYS A 165 -9.65 24.73 6.35
CA LYS A 165 -10.08 23.35 6.61
C LYS A 165 -9.71 22.47 5.41
N VAL A 166 -9.40 21.21 5.65
CA VAL A 166 -9.04 20.25 4.60
C VAL A 166 -10.11 20.20 3.51
N GLU A 167 -11.39 20.25 3.89
CA GLU A 167 -12.53 20.22 2.97
C GLU A 167 -12.55 21.41 2.01
N ASP A 168 -12.11 22.59 2.45
CA ASP A 168 -12.06 23.78 1.59
C ASP A 168 -11.00 23.67 0.47
N GLN A 169 -10.07 22.71 0.61
CA GLN A 169 -9.03 22.47 -0.37
C GLN A 169 -9.54 21.71 -1.61
N PHE A 170 -10.63 20.95 -1.49
CA PHE A 170 -11.19 20.17 -2.60
C PHE A 170 -12.00 21.03 -3.61
N PHE A 171 -12.33 22.26 -3.26
CA PHE A 171 -13.09 23.19 -4.12
C PHE A 171 -12.19 24.28 -4.73
N ASN A 172 -11.06 23.87 -5.32
CA ASN A 172 -10.08 24.80 -5.85
C ASN A 172 -9.44 24.25 -7.13
N SER A 173 -8.98 25.15 -8.00
CA SER A 173 -8.28 24.81 -9.24
C SER A 173 -6.81 24.41 -9.05
N PHE A 174 -6.25 24.56 -7.86
CA PHE A 174 -4.84 24.32 -7.55
C PHE A 174 -3.84 25.09 -8.43
N GLU A 175 -4.22 26.28 -8.89
CA GLU A 175 -3.39 27.16 -9.74
C GLU A 175 -2.49 28.09 -8.93
N ASN A 176 -1.99 27.65 -7.79
CA ASN A 176 -1.07 28.40 -6.95
C ASN A 176 0.40 28.06 -7.22
N ILE A 177 1.27 28.98 -6.83
CA ILE A 177 2.71 28.72 -6.78
C ILE A 177 2.97 27.62 -5.75
N TYR A 178 3.81 26.67 -6.11
CA TYR A 178 4.22 25.62 -5.20
C TYR A 178 5.07 26.19 -4.06
N THR A 179 4.74 25.78 -2.84
CA THR A 179 5.54 26.07 -1.66
C THR A 179 6.51 24.92 -1.41
N HIS A 180 7.76 25.24 -1.10
CA HIS A 180 8.82 24.28 -0.82
C HIS A 180 8.99 24.17 0.70
N VAL A 181 8.61 23.04 1.27
CA VAL A 181 8.58 22.79 2.71
C VAL A 181 8.97 21.34 3.02
N ASN A 182 9.34 21.06 4.26
CA ASN A 182 9.50 19.68 4.73
C ASN A 182 8.13 18.98 4.87
N LEU A 183 8.10 17.66 4.73
CA LEU A 183 6.90 16.84 4.93
C LEU A 183 6.23 17.10 6.29
N SER A 184 7.03 17.25 7.35
CA SER A 184 6.54 17.53 8.71
C SER A 184 5.89 18.91 8.86
N GLU A 185 6.08 19.80 7.91
CA GLU A 185 5.53 21.16 7.91
C GLU A 185 4.26 21.32 7.06
N MET A 186 3.80 20.23 6.41
CA MET A 186 2.60 20.19 5.56
C MET A 186 1.31 20.54 6.28
#